data_cd76d51a12131c108fd92165cd47f940
#
_entry.id   cd76d51a12131c108fd92165cd47f940
#
_cell.length_a   1.000
_cell.length_b   1.000
_cell.length_c   1.000
_cell.angle_alpha   90.00
_cell.angle_beta   90.00
_cell.angle_gamma   90.00
#
_symmetry.space_group_name_H-M   'P 1'
#
loop_
_entity.id
_entity.type
_entity.pdbx_description
1 polymer ?
#
loop_
_entity_poly.entity_id
_entity_poly.type
_entity_poly.pdbx_seq_one_letter_code
_entity_poly.pdbx_strand_id
1 'polypeptide(L)'
;MKTVVLSLCLVLSFPAVVGSAAGAVAAAPHTVSTETRTADFAWVPPDGYPNHFPFGQCTWWAAHNRLVTWDGNAGDWLANAQAREVVTTGVPSVGAIAVYRPGGTYSVYGHVAIVVAVAPTSYVVSEMNAPHWGKVTTRQILWPDPEAAGFIPLE
;
A
#
# COMPACT_ATOMS: atom_id res chain seq x y z
N MET A 1 42.26 42.14 -53.51
CA MET A 1 41.79 43.14 -52.55
C MET A 1 41.35 42.42 -51.28
N LYS A 2 42.14 42.52 -50.21
CA LYS A 2 41.87 41.80 -48.94
C LYS A 2 41.31 42.83 -47.96
N THR A 3 40.06 42.68 -47.55
CA THR A 3 39.41 43.55 -46.54
C THR A 3 39.69 42.97 -45.17
N VAL A 4 40.39 43.76 -44.34
CA VAL A 4 40.65 43.43 -42.94
C VAL A 4 39.52 44.04 -42.11
N VAL A 5 38.77 43.23 -41.37
CA VAL A 5 37.76 43.69 -40.41
C VAL A 5 38.41 43.71 -39.02
N LEU A 6 38.53 44.89 -38.44
CA LEU A 6 39.06 45.11 -37.11
C LEU A 6 37.93 44.86 -36.11
N SER A 7 38.06 43.87 -35.23
CA SER A 7 37.10 43.56 -34.18
C SER A 7 37.49 44.32 -32.90
N LEU A 8 36.61 45.25 -32.49
CA LEU A 8 36.79 46.07 -31.29
C LEU A 8 36.26 45.31 -30.07
N CYS A 9 37.12 44.82 -29.19
CA CYS A 9 36.73 44.22 -27.93
C CYS A 9 36.37 45.33 -26.91
N LEU A 10 35.10 45.40 -26.57
CA LEU A 10 34.60 46.26 -25.50
C LEU A 10 34.69 45.51 -24.16
N VAL A 11 35.60 45.91 -23.28
CA VAL A 11 35.73 45.35 -21.94
C VAL A 11 34.72 46.07 -21.00
N LEU A 12 33.66 45.36 -20.64
CA LEU A 12 32.71 45.83 -19.63
C LEU A 12 33.19 45.38 -18.24
N SER A 13 33.64 46.33 -17.43
CA SER A 13 33.96 46.13 -16.01
C SER A 13 32.65 46.11 -15.21
N PHE A 14 32.37 44.99 -14.56
CA PHE A 14 31.29 44.86 -13.57
C PHE A 14 31.82 45.14 -12.16
N PRO A 15 31.11 45.90 -11.32
CA PRO A 15 31.47 46.07 -9.92
C PRO A 15 31.17 44.79 -9.12
N ALA A 16 32.10 44.40 -8.27
CA ALA A 16 31.96 43.28 -7.33
C ALA A 16 30.87 43.64 -6.29
N VAL A 17 29.76 42.88 -6.33
CA VAL A 17 28.78 42.88 -5.26
C VAL A 17 29.28 41.99 -4.13
N VAL A 18 29.60 42.60 -3.00
CA VAL A 18 29.91 41.88 -1.75
C VAL A 18 28.61 41.28 -1.22
N GLY A 19 28.36 40.02 -1.52
CA GLY A 19 27.25 39.27 -1.00
C GLY A 19 27.53 38.81 0.43
N SER A 20 26.68 39.25 1.36
CA SER A 20 26.65 38.79 2.75
C SER A 20 26.49 37.25 2.79
N ALA A 21 27.38 36.59 3.52
CA ALA A 21 27.26 35.18 3.83
C ALA A 21 26.03 34.95 4.72
N ALA A 22 24.94 34.49 4.13
CA ALA A 22 23.82 33.93 4.86
C ALA A 22 24.28 32.58 5.43
N GLY A 23 24.35 32.46 6.75
CA GLY A 23 24.69 31.26 7.44
C GLY A 23 23.72 30.12 7.06
N ALA A 24 24.23 29.09 6.43
CA ALA A 24 23.50 27.86 6.21
C ALA A 24 23.27 27.19 7.55
N VAL A 25 22.04 27.28 8.07
CA VAL A 25 21.61 26.42 9.19
C VAL A 25 21.57 25.01 8.64
N ALA A 26 22.55 24.19 9.04
CA ALA A 26 22.55 22.78 8.74
C ALA A 26 21.29 22.15 9.37
N ALA A 27 20.35 21.75 8.55
CA ALA A 27 19.22 20.96 8.99
C ALA A 27 19.78 19.64 9.56
N ALA A 28 19.49 19.38 10.84
CA ALA A 28 19.83 18.11 11.47
C ALA A 28 19.21 16.95 10.65
N PRO A 29 19.92 15.83 10.49
CA PRO A 29 19.35 14.69 9.81
C PRO A 29 18.13 14.23 10.60
N HIS A 30 16.96 14.38 10.01
CA HIS A 30 15.76 13.74 10.52
C HIS A 30 15.97 12.25 10.36
N THR A 31 16.33 11.56 11.45
CA THR A 31 16.22 10.12 11.53
C THR A 31 14.74 9.78 11.37
N VAL A 32 14.38 9.36 10.17
CA VAL A 32 13.09 8.72 9.94
C VAL A 32 13.14 7.42 10.71
N SER A 33 12.62 7.44 11.94
CA SER A 33 12.31 6.22 12.67
C SER A 33 11.33 5.45 11.79
N THR A 34 11.79 4.33 11.25
CA THR A 34 10.94 3.34 10.63
C THR A 34 10.20 2.63 11.77
N GLU A 35 9.33 3.36 12.46
CA GLU A 35 8.35 2.71 13.32
C GLU A 35 7.47 1.88 12.41
N THR A 36 7.71 0.57 12.42
CA THR A 36 6.75 -0.41 11.98
C THR A 36 5.57 -0.23 12.92
N ARG A 37 4.58 0.60 12.53
CA ARG A 37 3.32 0.67 13.24
C ARG A 37 2.67 -0.69 13.08
N THR A 38 2.90 -1.57 14.04
CA THR A 38 1.95 -2.61 14.38
C THR A 38 0.72 -1.85 14.84
N ALA A 39 -0.25 -1.65 13.93
CA ALA A 39 -1.51 -1.07 14.31
C ALA A 39 -2.08 -1.96 15.42
N ASP A 40 -2.56 -1.32 16.48
CA ASP A 40 -3.52 -1.97 17.36
C ASP A 40 -4.64 -2.46 16.43
N PHE A 41 -4.69 -3.77 16.20
CA PHE A 41 -5.77 -4.35 15.44
C PHE A 41 -7.07 -3.89 16.12
N ALA A 42 -8.01 -3.37 15.34
CA ALA A 42 -9.35 -3.16 15.82
C ALA A 42 -9.75 -4.44 16.55
N TRP A 43 -10.30 -4.28 17.76
CA TRP A 43 -10.62 -5.39 18.63
C TRP A 43 -11.33 -6.50 17.85
N VAL A 44 -10.64 -7.62 17.66
CA VAL A 44 -11.23 -8.83 17.11
C VAL A 44 -11.74 -9.65 18.29
N PRO A 45 -12.99 -10.11 18.30
CA PRO A 45 -13.47 -11.00 19.34
C PRO A 45 -12.52 -12.17 19.56
N PRO A 46 -12.29 -12.66 20.79
CA PRO A 46 -11.37 -13.78 21.06
C PRO A 46 -11.62 -15.01 20.19
N ASP A 47 -12.89 -15.27 19.84
CA ASP A 47 -13.32 -16.37 18.99
C ASP A 47 -13.50 -15.94 17.51
N GLY A 48 -13.05 -14.72 17.15
CA GLY A 48 -13.28 -14.10 15.86
C GLY A 48 -14.72 -13.62 15.64
N TYR A 49 -14.98 -13.02 14.47
CA TYR A 49 -16.34 -12.66 14.09
C TYR A 49 -17.10 -13.89 13.59
N PRO A 50 -18.36 -14.10 14.03
CA PRO A 50 -19.22 -15.11 13.44
C PRO A 50 -19.38 -14.88 11.94
N ASN A 51 -19.19 -15.94 11.16
CA ASN A 51 -19.37 -15.87 9.71
C ASN A 51 -19.83 -17.23 9.16
N HIS A 52 -20.36 -17.22 7.96
CA HIS A 52 -20.94 -18.40 7.29
C HIS A 52 -20.06 -18.97 6.17
N PHE A 53 -18.90 -18.37 5.93
CA PHE A 53 -17.96 -18.86 4.91
C PHE A 53 -17.39 -20.23 5.33
N PRO A 54 -17.14 -21.12 4.34
CA PRO A 54 -16.59 -22.45 4.67
C PRO A 54 -15.23 -22.36 5.34
N PHE A 55 -15.06 -23.00 6.48
CA PHE A 55 -13.76 -23.11 7.16
C PHE A 55 -12.69 -23.66 6.19
N GLY A 56 -11.49 -23.14 6.31
CA GLY A 56 -10.37 -23.53 5.46
C GLY A 56 -10.16 -22.62 4.25
N GLN A 57 -11.10 -21.73 3.95
CA GLN A 57 -11.04 -20.78 2.85
C GLN A 57 -10.49 -19.41 3.26
N CYS A 58 -9.94 -18.66 2.30
CA CYS A 58 -9.46 -17.30 2.52
C CYS A 58 -10.58 -16.36 3.00
N THR A 59 -11.78 -16.52 2.47
CA THR A 59 -12.98 -15.77 2.86
C THR A 59 -13.35 -16.04 4.32
N TRP A 60 -13.25 -17.30 4.79
CA TRP A 60 -13.48 -17.62 6.19
C TRP A 60 -12.48 -16.89 7.09
N TRP A 61 -11.19 -16.95 6.75
CA TRP A 61 -10.14 -16.29 7.53
C TRP A 61 -10.31 -14.77 7.59
N ALA A 62 -10.58 -14.16 6.46
CA ALA A 62 -10.81 -12.73 6.40
C ALA A 62 -12.04 -12.31 7.21
N ALA A 63 -13.16 -13.03 7.06
CA ALA A 63 -14.40 -12.77 7.80
C ALA A 63 -14.31 -13.15 9.29
N HIS A 64 -13.41 -14.06 9.68
CA HIS A 64 -13.12 -14.35 11.08
C HIS A 64 -12.39 -13.20 11.77
N ASN A 65 -11.53 -12.50 11.05
CA ASN A 65 -10.71 -11.40 11.57
C ASN A 65 -11.34 -10.02 11.37
N ARG A 66 -12.36 -9.90 10.55
CA ARG A 66 -13.03 -8.65 10.19
C ARG A 66 -14.53 -8.86 10.07
N LEU A 67 -15.29 -7.89 10.58
CA LEU A 67 -16.73 -7.90 10.35
C LEU A 67 -17.01 -7.73 8.86
N VAL A 68 -17.59 -8.76 8.25
CA VAL A 68 -17.97 -8.79 6.84
C VAL A 68 -19.49 -8.97 6.76
N THR A 69 -20.16 -8.05 6.07
CA THR A 69 -21.63 -8.01 5.95
C THR A 69 -22.11 -8.36 4.54
N TRP A 70 -21.21 -8.81 3.67
CA TRP A 70 -21.47 -9.22 2.29
C TRP A 70 -21.07 -10.67 2.05
N ASP A 71 -21.57 -11.23 0.94
CA ASP A 71 -21.33 -12.59 0.48
C ASP A 71 -20.49 -12.60 -0.81
N GLY A 72 -20.38 -13.78 -1.42
CA GLY A 72 -19.79 -13.97 -2.75
C GLY A 72 -18.39 -14.55 -2.72
N ASN A 73 -17.82 -14.75 -3.91
CA ASN A 73 -16.45 -15.20 -4.06
C ASN A 73 -15.47 -14.09 -3.66
N ALA A 74 -14.26 -14.48 -3.30
CA ALA A 74 -13.23 -13.56 -2.82
C ALA A 74 -13.00 -12.37 -3.78
N GLY A 75 -12.92 -12.62 -5.09
CA GLY A 75 -12.72 -11.57 -6.09
C GLY A 75 -13.86 -10.57 -6.22
N ASP A 76 -15.06 -10.91 -5.75
CA ASP A 76 -16.24 -10.06 -5.80
C ASP A 76 -16.32 -9.10 -4.59
N TRP A 77 -15.52 -9.33 -3.56
CA TRP A 77 -15.66 -8.65 -2.27
C TRP A 77 -15.50 -7.14 -2.35
N LEU A 78 -14.64 -6.63 -3.23
CA LEU A 78 -14.48 -5.19 -3.38
C LEU A 78 -15.77 -4.52 -3.87
N ALA A 79 -16.38 -5.09 -4.92
CA ALA A 79 -17.64 -4.60 -5.46
C ALA A 79 -18.81 -4.80 -4.49
N ASN A 80 -18.84 -5.94 -3.77
CA ASN A 80 -19.88 -6.24 -2.80
C ASN A 80 -19.83 -5.34 -1.58
N ALA A 81 -18.62 -4.97 -1.11
CA ALA A 81 -18.42 -3.98 -0.06
C ALA A 81 -18.89 -2.59 -0.50
N GLN A 82 -18.52 -2.15 -1.70
CA GLN A 82 -18.97 -0.89 -2.30
C GLN A 82 -20.50 -0.82 -2.43
N ALA A 83 -21.13 -1.91 -2.83
CA ALA A 83 -22.60 -2.00 -2.92
C ALA A 83 -23.29 -1.88 -1.55
N ARG A 84 -22.54 -2.02 -0.46
CA ARG A 84 -22.98 -1.82 0.92
C ARG A 84 -22.47 -0.51 1.53
N GLU A 85 -22.00 0.40 0.68
CA GLU A 85 -21.49 1.72 1.09
C GLU A 85 -20.23 1.65 1.99
N VAL A 86 -19.57 0.48 2.05
CA VAL A 86 -18.30 0.31 2.76
C VAL A 86 -17.17 0.96 1.96
N VAL A 87 -16.35 1.75 2.63
CA VAL A 87 -15.22 2.46 2.01
C VAL A 87 -14.22 1.45 1.43
N THR A 88 -13.75 1.74 0.22
CA THR A 88 -12.68 0.97 -0.42
C THR A 88 -11.57 1.91 -0.90
N THR A 89 -10.36 1.40 -1.03
CA THR A 89 -9.18 2.19 -1.43
C THR A 89 -8.28 1.42 -2.40
N GLY A 90 -7.46 2.16 -3.14
CA GLY A 90 -6.42 1.58 -4.00
C GLY A 90 -5.09 1.33 -3.29
N VAL A 91 -4.94 1.69 -2.00
CA VAL A 91 -3.67 1.57 -1.26
C VAL A 91 -3.82 0.68 -0.03
N PRO A 92 -2.79 -0.15 0.32
CA PRO A 92 -2.83 -0.99 1.50
C PRO A 92 -2.77 -0.16 2.78
N SER A 93 -3.52 -0.60 3.79
CA SER A 93 -3.40 -0.12 5.17
C SER A 93 -3.49 -1.30 6.13
N VAL A 94 -2.85 -1.21 7.30
CA VAL A 94 -2.89 -2.30 8.27
C VAL A 94 -4.32 -2.54 8.74
N GLY A 95 -4.72 -3.80 8.82
CA GLY A 95 -6.08 -4.24 9.13
C GLY A 95 -7.03 -4.26 7.93
N ALA A 96 -6.65 -3.72 6.76
CA ALA A 96 -7.47 -3.81 5.57
C ALA A 96 -7.61 -5.25 5.08
N ILE A 97 -8.73 -5.54 4.42
CA ILE A 97 -8.86 -6.73 3.60
C ILE A 97 -8.29 -6.40 2.21
N ALA A 98 -7.19 -7.06 1.82
CA ALA A 98 -6.70 -7.05 0.44
C ALA A 98 -7.58 -7.97 -0.40
N VAL A 99 -8.05 -7.48 -1.54
CA VAL A 99 -8.86 -8.23 -2.51
C VAL A 99 -8.06 -8.41 -3.79
N TYR A 100 -7.90 -9.66 -4.22
CA TYR A 100 -7.15 -10.02 -5.41
C TYR A 100 -8.08 -10.50 -6.53
N ARG A 101 -7.73 -10.12 -7.76
CA ARG A 101 -8.52 -10.45 -8.94
C ARG A 101 -8.61 -11.95 -9.18
N PRO A 102 -9.71 -12.45 -9.74
CA PRO A 102 -9.81 -13.82 -10.26
C PRO A 102 -8.73 -14.11 -11.30
N GLY A 103 -8.18 -15.32 -11.27
CA GLY A 103 -7.13 -15.77 -12.20
C GLY A 103 -5.72 -15.34 -11.76
N GLY A 104 -4.75 -15.32 -12.66
CA GLY A 104 -3.35 -15.03 -12.34
C GLY A 104 -2.77 -16.05 -11.36
N THR A 105 -2.17 -15.57 -10.28
CA THR A 105 -1.63 -16.42 -9.19
C THR A 105 -2.74 -17.08 -8.36
N TYR A 106 -3.94 -16.48 -8.35
CA TYR A 106 -5.07 -16.93 -7.56
C TYR A 106 -6.07 -17.75 -8.39
N SER A 107 -7.01 -18.38 -7.70
CA SER A 107 -8.06 -19.16 -8.34
C SER A 107 -8.98 -18.28 -9.20
N VAL A 108 -9.83 -18.93 -10.01
CA VAL A 108 -10.91 -18.26 -10.77
C VAL A 108 -11.93 -17.53 -9.89
N TYR A 109 -11.90 -17.76 -8.59
CA TYR A 109 -12.74 -17.09 -7.59
C TYR A 109 -12.05 -15.89 -6.93
N GLY A 110 -10.79 -15.59 -7.31
CA GLY A 110 -9.98 -14.59 -6.66
C GLY A 110 -9.43 -15.03 -5.29
N HIS A 111 -8.97 -14.07 -4.50
CA HIS A 111 -8.44 -14.29 -3.16
C HIS A 111 -8.66 -13.08 -2.26
N VAL A 112 -8.68 -13.30 -0.93
CA VAL A 112 -8.69 -12.24 0.08
C VAL A 112 -7.71 -12.56 1.20
N ALA A 113 -7.14 -11.52 1.78
CA ALA A 113 -6.18 -11.62 2.89
C ALA A 113 -6.28 -10.40 3.81
N ILE A 114 -5.81 -10.51 5.05
CA ILE A 114 -5.72 -9.39 5.99
C ILE A 114 -4.34 -8.76 5.89
N VAL A 115 -4.25 -7.46 5.65
CA VAL A 115 -2.98 -6.71 5.69
C VAL A 115 -2.54 -6.58 7.14
N VAL A 116 -1.37 -7.10 7.47
CA VAL A 116 -0.82 -7.10 8.85
C VAL A 116 0.35 -6.14 9.03
N ALA A 117 1.00 -5.72 7.95
CA ALA A 117 2.03 -4.70 7.96
C ALA A 117 2.11 -3.98 6.61
N VAL A 118 2.55 -2.71 6.61
CA VAL A 118 2.76 -1.91 5.39
C VAL A 118 4.11 -1.21 5.49
N ALA A 119 4.85 -1.23 4.38
CA ALA A 119 6.10 -0.51 4.17
C ALA A 119 6.01 0.31 2.86
N PRO A 120 6.94 1.23 2.56
CA PRO A 120 6.86 2.08 1.37
C PRO A 120 6.75 1.34 0.04
N THR A 121 7.34 0.14 -0.06
CA THR A 121 7.43 -0.66 -1.30
C THR A 121 6.90 -2.08 -1.15
N SER A 122 6.23 -2.39 -0.04
CA SER A 122 5.66 -3.72 0.21
C SER A 122 4.60 -3.68 1.29
N TYR A 123 3.82 -4.74 1.37
CA TYR A 123 2.92 -5.01 2.48
C TYR A 123 2.96 -6.50 2.83
N VAL A 124 2.56 -6.84 4.04
CA VAL A 124 2.48 -8.23 4.51
C VAL A 124 1.03 -8.56 4.77
N VAL A 125 0.62 -9.73 4.31
CA VAL A 125 -0.72 -10.26 4.54
C VAL A 125 -0.70 -11.50 5.41
N SER A 126 -1.78 -11.69 6.17
CA SER A 126 -2.16 -12.95 6.79
C SER A 126 -3.34 -13.54 6.00
N GLU A 127 -3.20 -14.77 5.55
CA GLU A 127 -4.11 -15.39 4.60
C GLU A 127 -4.30 -16.88 4.91
N MET A 128 -5.40 -17.45 4.41
CA MET A 128 -5.66 -18.88 4.52
C MET A 128 -5.93 -19.44 3.12
N ASN A 129 -5.61 -20.74 2.92
CA ASN A 129 -5.76 -21.41 1.63
C ASN A 129 -4.85 -20.82 0.51
N ALA A 130 -3.68 -20.34 0.90
CA ALA A 130 -2.66 -19.88 -0.02
C ALA A 130 -1.25 -20.25 0.51
N PRO A 131 -0.62 -21.32 0.02
CA PRO A 131 -1.12 -22.28 -0.97
C PRO A 131 -1.89 -23.48 -0.37
N HIS A 132 -1.98 -23.63 0.96
CA HIS A 132 -2.51 -24.84 1.60
C HIS A 132 -3.87 -24.59 2.26
N TRP A 133 -4.84 -25.43 1.89
CA TRP A 133 -6.19 -25.39 2.46
C TRP A 133 -6.17 -25.49 3.99
N GLY A 134 -6.93 -24.62 4.65
CA GLY A 134 -7.10 -24.60 6.10
C GLY A 134 -5.88 -24.14 6.90
N LYS A 135 -4.77 -23.78 6.24
CA LYS A 135 -3.57 -23.26 6.91
C LYS A 135 -3.48 -21.75 6.77
N VAL A 136 -3.25 -21.09 7.89
CA VAL A 136 -2.92 -19.65 7.92
C VAL A 136 -1.44 -19.49 7.61
N THR A 137 -1.13 -18.60 6.71
CA THR A 137 0.23 -18.20 6.33
C THR A 137 0.36 -16.69 6.30
N THR A 138 1.60 -16.21 6.31
CA THR A 138 1.92 -14.81 6.06
C THR A 138 2.81 -14.71 4.82
N ARG A 139 2.60 -13.66 4.04
CA ARG A 139 3.36 -13.42 2.81
C ARG A 139 3.63 -11.93 2.63
N GLN A 140 4.88 -11.59 2.28
CA GLN A 140 5.24 -10.24 1.85
C GLN A 140 4.98 -10.09 0.35
N ILE A 141 4.38 -8.98 -0.01
CA ILE A 141 4.00 -8.63 -1.38
C ILE A 141 4.61 -7.27 -1.72
N LEU A 142 5.19 -7.16 -2.89
CA LEU A 142 5.71 -5.88 -3.38
C LEU A 142 4.56 -4.94 -3.73
N TRP A 143 4.79 -3.65 -3.51
CA TRP A 143 3.83 -2.61 -3.83
C TRP A 143 4.43 -1.61 -4.84
N PRO A 144 3.73 -1.21 -5.89
CA PRO A 144 2.34 -1.58 -6.23
C PRO A 144 2.20 -3.02 -6.71
N ASP A 145 1.04 -3.64 -6.40
CA ASP A 145 0.72 -5.02 -6.77
C ASP A 145 -0.34 -5.04 -7.89
N PRO A 146 -0.02 -5.53 -9.09
CA PRO A 146 -0.95 -5.58 -10.22
C PRO A 146 -2.09 -6.59 -10.03
N GLU A 147 -1.94 -7.59 -9.14
CA GLU A 147 -2.98 -8.58 -8.86
C GLU A 147 -4.01 -8.08 -7.85
N ALA A 148 -3.67 -7.08 -7.04
CA ALA A 148 -4.62 -6.47 -6.12
C ALA A 148 -5.72 -5.71 -6.90
N ALA A 149 -6.97 -6.04 -6.63
CA ALA A 149 -8.11 -5.27 -7.11
C ALA A 149 -8.30 -3.98 -6.30
N GLY A 150 -7.99 -4.04 -5.01
CA GLY A 150 -8.08 -2.95 -4.05
C GLY A 150 -8.12 -3.47 -2.61
N PHE A 151 -8.45 -2.57 -1.70
CA PHE A 151 -8.44 -2.83 -0.27
C PHE A 151 -9.72 -2.30 0.38
N ILE A 152 -10.19 -3.02 1.40
CA ILE A 152 -11.31 -2.61 2.25
C ILE A 152 -10.69 -2.26 3.61
N PRO A 153 -10.49 -0.96 3.93
CA PRO A 153 -9.80 -0.53 5.14
C PRO A 153 -10.60 -0.85 6.42
N LEU A 154 -9.97 -0.71 7.57
CA LEU A 154 -10.68 -0.61 8.85
C LEU A 154 -11.46 0.72 8.87
N GLU A 155 -12.70 0.68 9.28
CA GLU A 155 -13.50 1.85 9.59
C GLU A 155 -13.16 2.38 10.99
#